data_ed643972244dfd91c96d4d068fd22a6c
#
_entry.id   ed643972244dfd91c96d4d068fd22a6c
#
_cell.length_a   1.000
_cell.length_b   1.000
_cell.length_c   1.000
_cell.angle_alpha   90.00
_cell.angle_beta   90.00
_cell.angle_gamma   90.00
#
_symmetry.space_group_name_H-M   'P 1'
#
loop_
_entity.id
_entity.type
_entity.pdbx_description
1 polymer ?
#
loop_
_entity_poly.entity_id
_entity_poly.type
_entity_poly.pdbx_seq_one_letter_code
_entity_poly.pdbx_strand_id
1 'polypeptide(L)'
;MTSYLLKNITVLDKTSEHNGKKVNVLIENGKIAKIGTAVEDAAAETIDFSGSYLAPGFCDLYVNINDPGFEYREDITSVANAAIAGGFTTICATADNHPITQSKAQVEYILNNAKNTPVSILPIGAVTENFDGKTPTEMLDMHYAGAIAFSDVPHSVKDSGVLLRALQYVQPFDGLIITMPFDKTLVGDGQVNESEVSVRMGMKGITNLSEYSMVQRDIELLKYTGGKLHFVGISTSESIDLIRKAKAEKLNVTCSVFVHHLVSDENEVKNFDSNYKVFPPLRTKDDQQALIEGLKDGTVDCVSTQHTPLNIDEKNVEFEVADFGIIGLETAFGLLHKKLENEISKEKLMELLSANPRKIINQTASTADFIILNFDEEWMLPEKNIKSKSRNSPYLNTPLKGKVKA
;
A
#
# COMPACT_ATOMS: atom_id res chain seq x y z
N MET A 1 -1.20 -18.36 -29.97
CA MET A 1 -0.60 -17.18 -29.29
C MET A 1 -1.66 -16.11 -29.29
N THR A 2 -2.02 -15.57 -28.14
CA THR A 2 -3.01 -14.49 -28.05
C THR A 2 -2.27 -13.18 -28.29
N SER A 3 -2.67 -12.47 -29.36
CA SER A 3 -2.10 -11.18 -29.76
C SER A 3 -3.22 -10.14 -29.81
N TYR A 4 -3.02 -8.98 -29.16
CA TYR A 4 -3.96 -7.87 -29.13
C TYR A 4 -3.31 -6.60 -29.63
N LEU A 5 -4.00 -5.86 -30.49
CA LEU A 5 -3.58 -4.53 -30.94
C LEU A 5 -4.49 -3.48 -30.26
N LEU A 6 -3.95 -2.82 -29.26
CA LEU A 6 -4.62 -1.69 -28.60
C LEU A 6 -4.44 -0.45 -29.43
N LYS A 7 -5.53 0.15 -29.93
CA LYS A 7 -5.48 1.37 -30.74
C LYS A 7 -5.86 2.61 -29.94
N ASN A 8 -5.27 3.72 -30.33
CA ASN A 8 -5.63 5.07 -29.84
C ASN A 8 -5.48 5.27 -28.33
N ILE A 9 -4.61 4.53 -27.65
CA ILE A 9 -4.37 4.64 -26.22
C ILE A 9 -3.32 5.73 -25.92
N THR A 10 -3.49 6.50 -24.86
CA THR A 10 -2.50 7.50 -24.42
C THR A 10 -1.56 6.89 -23.40
N VAL A 11 -0.25 7.01 -23.61
CA VAL A 11 0.76 6.53 -22.64
C VAL A 11 0.85 7.49 -21.45
N LEU A 12 0.80 6.98 -20.24
CA LEU A 12 0.92 7.72 -18.98
C LEU A 12 2.05 7.11 -18.13
N ASP A 13 3.27 7.34 -18.58
CA ASP A 13 4.51 6.84 -17.96
C ASP A 13 5.67 7.81 -18.25
N LYS A 14 6.11 8.55 -17.23
CA LYS A 14 7.20 9.52 -17.34
C LYS A 14 8.54 8.91 -17.75
N THR A 15 8.72 7.60 -17.59
CA THR A 15 9.96 6.90 -18.01
C THR A 15 9.93 6.50 -19.48
N SER A 16 8.75 6.53 -20.13
CA SER A 16 8.56 6.17 -21.52
C SER A 16 8.80 7.36 -22.46
N GLU A 17 9.50 7.13 -23.58
CA GLU A 17 9.62 8.11 -24.69
C GLU A 17 8.28 8.44 -25.36
N HIS A 18 7.26 7.63 -25.11
CA HIS A 18 5.89 7.81 -25.61
C HIS A 18 4.98 8.52 -24.62
N ASN A 19 5.47 8.97 -23.46
CA ASN A 19 4.64 9.63 -22.44
C ASN A 19 3.82 10.80 -23.01
N GLY A 20 2.54 10.83 -22.73
CA GLY A 20 1.58 11.84 -23.21
C GLY A 20 1.16 11.66 -24.67
N LYS A 21 1.73 10.71 -25.42
CA LYS A 21 1.41 10.48 -26.83
C LYS A 21 0.30 9.45 -26.97
N LYS A 22 -0.56 9.67 -27.96
CA LYS A 22 -1.57 8.71 -28.41
C LYS A 22 -0.93 7.74 -29.39
N VAL A 23 -0.93 6.45 -29.08
CA VAL A 23 -0.20 5.39 -29.80
C VAL A 23 -1.04 4.14 -29.99
N ASN A 24 -0.54 3.21 -30.79
CA ASN A 24 -0.99 1.83 -30.83
C ASN A 24 0.00 0.94 -30.10
N VAL A 25 -0.48 -0.10 -29.43
CA VAL A 25 0.33 -1.03 -28.62
C VAL A 25 0.01 -2.45 -28.99
N LEU A 26 1.02 -3.21 -29.41
CA LEU A 26 0.91 -4.62 -29.65
C LEU A 26 1.25 -5.40 -28.37
N ILE A 27 0.31 -6.21 -27.94
CA ILE A 27 0.48 -7.11 -26.78
C ILE A 27 0.60 -8.54 -27.33
N GLU A 28 1.66 -9.24 -26.97
CA GLU A 28 1.90 -10.63 -27.30
C GLU A 28 2.17 -11.43 -26.04
N ASN A 29 1.42 -12.50 -25.82
CA ASN A 29 1.56 -13.37 -24.65
C ASN A 29 1.55 -12.59 -23.30
N GLY A 30 0.67 -11.58 -23.19
CA GLY A 30 0.51 -10.75 -21.99
C GLY A 30 1.62 -9.73 -21.76
N LYS A 31 2.48 -9.44 -22.77
CA LYS A 31 3.58 -8.47 -22.66
C LYS A 31 3.49 -7.43 -23.77
N ILE A 32 3.90 -6.21 -23.47
CA ILE A 32 4.07 -5.19 -24.48
C ILE A 32 5.22 -5.59 -25.42
N ALA A 33 4.88 -5.88 -26.67
CA ALA A 33 5.84 -6.24 -27.72
C ALA A 33 6.29 -5.02 -28.52
N LYS A 34 5.36 -4.10 -28.87
CA LYS A 34 5.67 -2.89 -29.64
C LYS A 34 4.77 -1.72 -29.20
N ILE A 35 5.31 -0.52 -29.20
CA ILE A 35 4.57 0.74 -28.97
C ILE A 35 4.94 1.74 -30.08
N GLY A 36 3.97 2.43 -30.64
CA GLY A 36 4.20 3.50 -31.61
C GLY A 36 2.94 3.87 -32.39
N THR A 37 2.98 5.01 -33.07
CA THR A 37 1.83 5.52 -33.85
C THR A 37 1.53 4.70 -35.11
N ALA A 38 2.53 4.00 -35.66
CA ALA A 38 2.42 3.20 -36.88
C ALA A 38 2.43 1.69 -36.62
N VAL A 39 2.23 1.26 -35.36
CA VAL A 39 2.16 -0.16 -35.02
C VAL A 39 0.84 -0.72 -35.55
N GLU A 40 0.93 -1.74 -36.40
CA GLU A 40 -0.18 -2.50 -36.95
C GLU A 40 0.15 -3.99 -36.94
N ASP A 41 -0.86 -4.83 -36.77
CA ASP A 41 -0.76 -6.26 -36.90
C ASP A 41 -2.12 -6.79 -37.36
N ALA A 42 -2.14 -7.37 -38.59
CA ALA A 42 -3.37 -7.90 -39.19
C ALA A 42 -3.85 -9.22 -38.54
N ALA A 43 -2.98 -9.90 -37.79
CA ALA A 43 -3.30 -11.16 -37.12
C ALA A 43 -3.78 -10.95 -35.68
N ALA A 44 -3.56 -9.75 -35.09
CA ALA A 44 -3.94 -9.42 -33.73
C ALA A 44 -5.43 -9.00 -33.65
N GLU A 45 -6.07 -9.37 -32.54
CA GLU A 45 -7.39 -8.83 -32.20
C GLU A 45 -7.26 -7.34 -31.89
N THR A 46 -7.98 -6.50 -32.62
CA THR A 46 -7.89 -5.04 -32.47
C THR A 46 -8.97 -4.53 -31.52
N ILE A 47 -8.56 -3.75 -30.52
CA ILE A 47 -9.43 -3.11 -29.53
C ILE A 47 -9.13 -1.61 -29.51
N ASP A 48 -10.17 -0.76 -29.65
CA ASP A 48 -10.01 0.69 -29.55
C ASP A 48 -10.12 1.15 -28.08
N PHE A 49 -9.07 1.80 -27.60
CA PHE A 49 -8.96 2.37 -26.26
C PHE A 49 -8.92 3.91 -26.27
N SER A 50 -9.60 4.52 -27.22
CA SER A 50 -9.75 6.01 -27.25
C SER A 50 -10.29 6.52 -25.92
N GLY A 51 -9.60 7.53 -25.35
CA GLY A 51 -9.93 8.10 -24.02
C GLY A 51 -9.37 7.33 -22.83
N SER A 52 -8.67 6.20 -23.07
CA SER A 52 -7.99 5.44 -22.03
C SER A 52 -6.48 5.68 -22.03
N TYR A 53 -5.84 5.30 -20.92
CA TYR A 53 -4.42 5.47 -20.69
C TYR A 53 -3.75 4.12 -20.45
N LEU A 54 -2.58 3.92 -21.05
CA LEU A 54 -1.66 2.83 -20.73
C LEU A 54 -0.67 3.33 -19.70
N ALA A 55 -0.58 2.70 -18.55
CA ALA A 55 0.34 3.05 -17.48
C ALA A 55 1.04 1.80 -16.92
N PRO A 56 2.20 1.95 -16.24
CA PRO A 56 2.74 0.87 -15.41
C PRO A 56 1.76 0.48 -14.31
N GLY A 57 1.64 -0.82 -14.05
CA GLY A 57 0.77 -1.34 -13.00
C GLY A 57 1.12 -0.78 -11.61
N PHE A 58 0.16 -0.74 -10.69
CA PHE A 58 0.37 -0.23 -9.35
C PHE A 58 1.24 -1.18 -8.51
N CYS A 59 1.87 -0.62 -7.47
CA CYS A 59 2.67 -1.36 -6.49
C CYS A 59 2.23 -0.94 -5.08
N ASP A 60 1.88 -1.91 -4.23
CA ASP A 60 1.49 -1.66 -2.85
C ASP A 60 2.53 -2.20 -1.87
N LEU A 61 2.94 -1.37 -0.93
CA LEU A 61 3.95 -1.72 0.09
C LEU A 61 3.35 -2.36 1.36
N TYR A 62 2.02 -2.46 1.45
CA TYR A 62 1.34 -3.02 2.61
C TYR A 62 0.09 -3.81 2.21
N VAL A 63 0.23 -5.12 2.13
CA VAL A 63 -0.89 -6.03 1.86
C VAL A 63 -0.79 -7.24 2.79
N ASN A 64 -1.81 -7.48 3.58
CA ASN A 64 -1.92 -8.70 4.37
C ASN A 64 -2.54 -9.80 3.49
N ILE A 65 -1.77 -10.84 3.23
CA ILE A 65 -2.18 -11.96 2.37
C ILE A 65 -2.87 -13.09 3.12
N ASN A 66 -2.72 -13.12 4.47
CA ASN A 66 -3.33 -14.12 5.36
C ASN A 66 -3.00 -15.59 5.06
N ASP A 67 -2.07 -15.86 4.16
CA ASP A 67 -1.66 -17.19 3.75
C ASP A 67 -0.13 -17.33 3.88
N PRO A 68 0.36 -18.21 4.76
CA PRO A 68 -0.38 -19.25 5.49
C PRO A 68 -1.07 -18.78 6.77
N GLY A 69 -2.11 -19.52 7.17
CA GLY A 69 -2.64 -19.58 8.53
C GLY A 69 -3.99 -18.92 8.77
N PHE A 70 -4.42 -17.98 7.89
CA PHE A 70 -5.71 -17.31 7.98
C PHE A 70 -6.41 -17.30 6.62
N GLU A 71 -6.29 -18.39 5.85
CA GLU A 71 -6.79 -18.50 4.47
C GLU A 71 -8.31 -18.35 4.36
N TYR A 72 -9.01 -18.41 5.48
CA TYR A 72 -10.45 -18.11 5.56
C TYR A 72 -10.74 -16.61 5.42
N ARG A 73 -9.79 -15.71 5.75
CA ARG A 73 -9.89 -14.26 5.55
C ARG A 73 -9.49 -13.89 4.13
N GLU A 74 -8.35 -14.42 3.65
CA GLU A 74 -7.79 -14.20 2.32
C GLU A 74 -6.76 -15.30 2.03
N ASP A 75 -6.46 -15.58 0.76
CA ASP A 75 -5.35 -16.45 0.35
C ASP A 75 -4.57 -15.83 -0.81
N ILE A 76 -3.43 -16.44 -1.17
CA ILE A 76 -2.56 -15.96 -2.25
C ILE A 76 -3.32 -15.79 -3.58
N THR A 77 -4.27 -16.69 -3.89
CA THR A 77 -5.05 -16.62 -5.13
C THR A 77 -6.06 -15.49 -5.11
N SER A 78 -6.82 -15.35 -4.03
CA SER A 78 -7.86 -14.33 -3.91
C SER A 78 -7.27 -12.92 -3.79
N VAL A 79 -6.17 -12.74 -3.03
CA VAL A 79 -5.49 -11.44 -2.95
C VAL A 79 -4.88 -11.04 -4.30
N ALA A 80 -4.32 -11.99 -5.07
CA ALA A 80 -3.83 -11.71 -6.42
C ALA A 80 -4.95 -11.28 -7.36
N ASN A 81 -6.14 -11.90 -7.26
CA ASN A 81 -7.32 -11.50 -8.04
C ASN A 81 -7.84 -10.11 -7.62
N ALA A 82 -7.84 -9.80 -6.33
CA ALA A 82 -8.20 -8.47 -5.83
C ALA A 82 -7.19 -7.40 -6.26
N ALA A 83 -5.91 -7.71 -6.21
CA ALA A 83 -4.83 -6.83 -6.64
C ALA A 83 -4.95 -6.48 -8.13
N ILE A 84 -5.06 -7.47 -9.02
CA ILE A 84 -5.17 -7.22 -10.46
C ILE A 84 -6.45 -6.47 -10.81
N ALA A 85 -7.57 -6.76 -10.14
CA ALA A 85 -8.82 -6.02 -10.33
C ALA A 85 -8.70 -4.54 -9.95
N GLY A 86 -7.84 -4.22 -8.98
CA GLY A 86 -7.50 -2.86 -8.56
C GLY A 86 -6.37 -2.21 -9.36
N GLY A 87 -5.72 -2.94 -10.27
CA GLY A 87 -4.59 -2.46 -11.09
C GLY A 87 -3.22 -2.65 -10.43
N PHE A 88 -3.13 -3.36 -9.32
CA PHE A 88 -1.86 -3.69 -8.68
C PHE A 88 -1.24 -4.92 -9.34
N THR A 89 -0.09 -4.74 -9.99
CA THR A 89 0.70 -5.83 -10.58
C THR A 89 1.82 -6.30 -9.64
N THR A 90 2.09 -5.52 -8.58
CA THR A 90 3.06 -5.85 -7.53
C THR A 90 2.47 -5.52 -6.16
N ILE A 91 2.57 -6.44 -5.21
CA ILE A 91 2.19 -6.23 -3.83
C ILE A 91 3.28 -6.75 -2.89
N CYS A 92 3.53 -6.03 -1.79
CA CYS A 92 4.40 -6.49 -0.72
C CYS A 92 3.57 -7.14 0.38
N ALA A 93 3.79 -8.44 0.58
CA ALA A 93 3.10 -9.23 1.60
C ALA A 93 3.71 -8.98 2.97
N THR A 94 2.92 -8.46 3.92
CA THR A 94 3.35 -8.25 5.31
C THR A 94 3.71 -9.56 6.01
N ALA A 95 4.51 -9.47 7.08
CA ALA A 95 5.05 -10.67 7.75
C ALA A 95 4.05 -11.34 8.71
N ASP A 96 2.90 -10.74 8.97
CA ASP A 96 1.91 -11.14 9.97
C ASP A 96 0.99 -12.31 9.55
N ASN A 97 1.60 -13.34 8.99
CA ASN A 97 0.99 -14.63 8.70
C ASN A 97 1.12 -15.59 9.89
N HIS A 98 0.57 -16.77 9.79
CA HIS A 98 0.74 -17.80 10.82
C HIS A 98 1.17 -19.14 10.18
N PRO A 99 2.45 -19.54 10.33
CA PRO A 99 3.51 -18.87 11.10
C PRO A 99 3.96 -17.54 10.48
N ILE A 100 4.46 -16.63 11.35
CA ILE A 100 5.03 -15.34 10.96
C ILE A 100 6.15 -15.54 9.93
N THR A 101 6.24 -14.67 8.93
CA THR A 101 7.31 -14.71 7.92
C THR A 101 8.63 -14.24 8.53
N GLN A 102 9.27 -15.09 9.33
CA GLN A 102 10.47 -14.78 10.13
C GLN A 102 11.67 -15.67 9.81
N SER A 103 11.58 -16.51 8.79
CA SER A 103 12.68 -17.35 8.33
C SER A 103 12.64 -17.57 6.83
N LYS A 104 13.78 -18.06 6.29
CA LYS A 104 13.92 -18.45 4.88
C LYS A 104 12.75 -19.33 4.39
N ALA A 105 12.33 -20.30 5.19
CA ALA A 105 11.30 -21.26 4.78
C ALA A 105 9.93 -20.59 4.53
N GLN A 106 9.53 -19.61 5.36
CA GLN A 106 8.29 -18.87 5.16
C GLN A 106 8.38 -17.93 3.92
N VAL A 107 9.54 -17.30 3.68
CA VAL A 107 9.78 -16.49 2.48
C VAL A 107 9.65 -17.37 1.22
N GLU A 108 10.31 -18.53 1.19
CA GLU A 108 10.25 -19.48 0.08
C GLU A 108 8.83 -20.04 -0.12
N TYR A 109 8.06 -20.25 0.96
CA TYR A 109 6.66 -20.67 0.89
C TYR A 109 5.82 -19.68 0.08
N ILE A 110 5.86 -18.39 0.44
CA ILE A 110 5.09 -17.34 -0.25
C ILE A 110 5.50 -17.28 -1.73
N LEU A 111 6.81 -17.20 -2.01
CA LEU A 111 7.31 -17.10 -3.38
C LEU A 111 6.92 -18.32 -4.24
N ASN A 112 6.96 -19.51 -3.68
CA ASN A 112 6.62 -20.73 -4.41
C ASN A 112 5.11 -20.81 -4.74
N ASN A 113 4.25 -20.42 -3.80
CA ASN A 113 2.80 -20.42 -4.02
C ASN A 113 2.34 -19.27 -4.93
N ALA A 114 3.08 -18.15 -4.95
CA ALA A 114 2.79 -17.00 -5.80
C ALA A 114 3.26 -17.15 -7.27
N LYS A 115 4.06 -18.16 -7.61
CA LYS A 115 4.68 -18.30 -8.95
C LYS A 115 3.71 -18.24 -10.12
N ASN A 116 2.49 -18.72 -9.94
CA ASN A 116 1.49 -18.82 -11.00
C ASN A 116 0.39 -17.75 -10.88
N THR A 117 0.55 -16.77 -10.01
CA THR A 117 -0.37 -15.65 -9.90
C THR A 117 -0.06 -14.60 -10.98
N PRO A 118 -1.07 -13.82 -11.42
CA PRO A 118 -0.86 -12.73 -12.38
C PRO A 118 -0.18 -11.51 -11.75
N VAL A 119 0.14 -11.55 -10.46
CA VAL A 119 0.68 -10.44 -9.67
C VAL A 119 1.98 -10.89 -9.02
N SER A 120 3.00 -10.02 -9.00
CA SER A 120 4.22 -10.23 -8.23
C SER A 120 3.93 -10.03 -6.74
N ILE A 121 3.98 -11.10 -5.94
CA ILE A 121 3.82 -11.05 -4.49
C ILE A 121 5.20 -11.14 -3.85
N LEU A 122 5.66 -10.05 -3.24
CA LEU A 122 6.98 -9.89 -2.67
C LEU A 122 6.92 -9.99 -1.14
N PRO A 123 7.49 -11.02 -0.52
CA PRO A 123 7.42 -11.17 0.93
C PRO A 123 8.28 -10.15 1.67
N ILE A 124 7.73 -9.60 2.74
CA ILE A 124 8.45 -8.84 3.78
C ILE A 124 8.77 -9.82 4.91
N GLY A 125 10.02 -9.85 5.37
CA GLY A 125 10.43 -10.64 6.54
C GLY A 125 10.23 -9.87 7.84
N ALA A 126 9.97 -10.57 8.96
CA ALA A 126 9.91 -9.94 10.27
C ALA A 126 11.30 -9.45 10.73
N VAL A 127 11.33 -8.33 11.46
CA VAL A 127 12.56 -7.82 12.12
C VAL A 127 12.86 -8.62 13.37
N THR A 128 11.81 -8.97 14.15
CA THR A 128 11.97 -9.71 15.41
C THR A 128 11.18 -11.02 15.39
N GLU A 129 11.71 -12.02 16.10
CA GLU A 129 11.05 -13.32 16.25
C GLU A 129 9.68 -13.15 16.94
N ASN A 130 8.64 -13.73 16.36
CA ASN A 130 7.27 -13.66 16.88
C ASN A 130 6.77 -12.23 17.19
N PHE A 131 7.37 -11.22 16.54
CA PHE A 131 7.10 -9.80 16.82
C PHE A 131 7.31 -9.43 18.30
N ASP A 132 8.26 -10.09 18.97
CA ASP A 132 8.53 -9.90 20.40
C ASP A 132 9.18 -8.53 20.69
N GLY A 133 9.71 -7.85 19.66
CA GLY A 133 10.41 -6.58 19.74
C GLY A 133 11.74 -6.66 20.50
N LYS A 134 12.35 -7.86 20.61
CA LYS A 134 13.57 -8.10 21.39
C LYS A 134 14.62 -8.92 20.65
N THR A 135 14.21 -10.04 20.04
CA THR A 135 15.08 -11.02 19.42
C THR A 135 15.11 -10.81 17.90
N PRO A 136 16.20 -10.26 17.32
CA PRO A 136 16.28 -10.10 15.87
C PRO A 136 16.23 -11.43 15.14
N THR A 137 15.60 -11.44 13.97
CA THR A 137 15.57 -12.57 13.05
C THR A 137 16.85 -12.65 12.20
N GLU A 138 17.02 -13.75 11.47
CA GLU A 138 18.10 -13.90 10.48
C GLU A 138 17.74 -13.21 9.15
N MET A 139 17.73 -11.87 9.17
CA MET A 139 17.30 -11.05 8.02
C MET A 139 18.13 -11.29 6.76
N LEU A 140 19.43 -11.63 6.89
CA LEU A 140 20.30 -11.92 5.75
C LEU A 140 19.86 -13.20 5.03
N ASP A 141 19.51 -14.25 5.76
CA ASP A 141 19.03 -15.50 5.16
C ASP A 141 17.69 -15.31 4.44
N MET A 142 16.79 -14.51 5.04
CA MET A 142 15.53 -14.13 4.40
C MET A 142 15.75 -13.27 3.16
N HIS A 143 16.72 -12.34 3.17
CA HIS A 143 17.09 -11.55 2.00
C HIS A 143 17.54 -12.45 0.84
N TYR A 144 18.43 -13.41 1.09
CA TYR A 144 18.88 -14.37 0.06
C TYR A 144 17.76 -15.30 -0.42
N ALA A 145 16.75 -15.54 0.40
CA ALA A 145 15.54 -16.27 0.00
C ALA A 145 14.59 -15.43 -0.86
N GLY A 146 14.75 -14.10 -0.89
CA GLY A 146 13.97 -13.19 -1.69
C GLY A 146 13.05 -12.25 -0.92
N ALA A 147 13.22 -12.09 0.39
CA ALA A 147 12.54 -11.04 1.15
C ALA A 147 12.98 -9.66 0.64
N ILE A 148 11.98 -8.79 0.35
CA ILE A 148 12.23 -7.48 -0.27
C ILE A 148 12.54 -6.38 0.74
N ALA A 149 12.05 -6.53 1.95
CA ALA A 149 12.22 -5.60 3.08
C ALA A 149 11.99 -6.35 4.40
N PHE A 150 12.18 -5.65 5.54
CA PHE A 150 11.98 -6.22 6.87
C PHE A 150 11.09 -5.32 7.72
N SER A 151 10.12 -5.91 8.42
CA SER A 151 9.12 -5.17 9.19
C SER A 151 8.42 -6.05 10.23
N ASP A 152 8.13 -5.49 11.39
CA ASP A 152 7.23 -6.11 12.38
C ASP A 152 5.78 -5.63 12.24
N VAL A 153 5.43 -4.93 11.18
CA VAL A 153 4.06 -4.46 10.92
C VAL A 153 3.06 -5.62 10.96
N PRO A 154 1.91 -5.50 11.67
CA PRO A 154 1.29 -4.28 12.23
C PRO A 154 1.80 -3.85 13.61
N HIS A 155 2.89 -4.41 14.10
CA HIS A 155 3.49 -4.03 15.37
C HIS A 155 4.60 -3.00 15.17
N SER A 156 4.80 -2.16 16.17
CA SER A 156 5.94 -1.24 16.22
C SER A 156 7.14 -1.91 16.88
N VAL A 157 8.34 -1.72 16.34
CA VAL A 157 9.58 -2.11 17.02
C VAL A 157 9.83 -1.12 18.17
N LYS A 158 9.33 -1.46 19.37
CA LYS A 158 9.34 -0.56 20.54
C LYS A 158 10.71 -0.31 21.16
N ASP A 159 11.62 -1.31 21.10
CA ASP A 159 12.96 -1.21 21.67
C ASP A 159 13.89 -0.48 20.69
N SER A 160 14.40 0.68 21.12
CA SER A 160 15.30 1.51 20.30
C SER A 160 16.61 0.79 19.95
N GLY A 161 17.14 -0.05 20.87
CA GLY A 161 18.35 -0.82 20.61
C GLY A 161 18.15 -1.94 19.59
N VAL A 162 16.95 -2.52 19.53
CA VAL A 162 16.59 -3.51 18.49
C VAL A 162 16.51 -2.83 17.12
N LEU A 163 15.78 -1.70 17.02
CA LEU A 163 15.68 -0.99 15.75
C LEU A 163 17.02 -0.46 15.27
N LEU A 164 17.86 0.05 16.19
CA LEU A 164 19.21 0.49 15.88
C LEU A 164 20.05 -0.64 15.28
N ARG A 165 20.02 -1.83 15.89
CA ARG A 165 20.74 -3.00 15.38
C ARG A 165 20.17 -3.47 14.04
N ALA A 166 18.85 -3.46 13.86
CA ALA A 166 18.22 -3.82 12.60
C ALA A 166 18.67 -2.89 11.46
N LEU A 167 18.65 -1.56 11.67
CA LEU A 167 19.13 -0.59 10.69
C LEU A 167 20.61 -0.80 10.34
N GLN A 168 21.45 -1.16 11.28
CA GLN A 168 22.87 -1.48 11.02
C GLN A 168 23.03 -2.83 10.30
N TYR A 169 22.27 -3.85 10.72
CA TYR A 169 22.36 -5.20 10.20
C TYR A 169 22.06 -5.30 8.70
N VAL A 170 21.08 -4.52 8.22
CA VAL A 170 20.66 -4.61 6.81
C VAL A 170 21.53 -3.80 5.84
N GLN A 171 22.42 -2.93 6.32
CA GLN A 171 23.25 -2.08 5.45
C GLN A 171 24.17 -2.84 4.50
N PRO A 172 24.86 -3.94 4.90
CA PRO A 172 25.78 -4.66 4.01
C PRO A 172 25.12 -5.18 2.73
N PHE A 173 23.81 -5.42 2.74
CA PHE A 173 23.05 -5.88 1.57
C PHE A 173 22.01 -4.88 1.08
N ASP A 174 22.19 -3.59 1.46
CA ASP A 174 21.33 -2.47 1.03
C ASP A 174 19.84 -2.67 1.39
N GLY A 175 19.57 -3.38 2.48
CA GLY A 175 18.23 -3.75 2.92
C GLY A 175 17.41 -2.55 3.40
N LEU A 176 16.08 -2.69 3.35
CA LEU A 176 15.10 -1.70 3.77
C LEU A 176 14.42 -2.15 5.07
N ILE A 177 14.38 -1.28 6.07
CA ILE A 177 13.52 -1.44 7.25
C ILE A 177 12.24 -0.63 7.03
N ILE A 178 11.09 -1.27 7.27
CA ILE A 178 9.77 -0.64 7.25
C ILE A 178 9.23 -0.62 8.67
N THR A 179 8.79 0.54 9.15
CA THR A 179 8.16 0.66 10.47
C THR A 179 6.79 1.33 10.37
N MET A 180 5.84 0.85 11.18
CA MET A 180 4.63 1.58 11.52
C MET A 180 4.87 2.23 12.90
N PRO A 181 5.11 3.53 12.93
CA PRO A 181 5.61 4.19 14.14
C PRO A 181 4.46 4.49 15.10
N PHE A 182 4.34 3.72 16.17
CA PHE A 182 3.42 4.04 17.27
C PHE A 182 3.92 3.48 18.60
N ASP A 183 3.69 4.25 19.66
CA ASP A 183 3.92 3.81 21.04
C ASP A 183 2.67 3.09 21.56
N LYS A 184 2.77 1.77 21.73
CA LYS A 184 1.67 0.95 22.23
C LYS A 184 1.17 1.37 23.61
N THR A 185 2.05 1.97 24.45
CA THR A 185 1.65 2.40 25.80
C THR A 185 0.80 3.65 25.75
N LEU A 186 1.01 4.54 24.76
CA LEU A 186 0.19 5.72 24.51
C LEU A 186 -1.09 5.38 23.74
N VAL A 187 -1.07 4.36 22.90
CA VAL A 187 -2.29 3.83 22.24
C VAL A 187 -3.22 3.23 23.29
N GLY A 188 -2.68 2.44 24.23
CA GLY A 188 -3.47 1.76 25.27
C GLY A 188 -4.59 0.92 24.68
N ASP A 189 -5.82 1.11 25.20
CA ASP A 189 -7.06 0.50 24.69
C ASP A 189 -7.83 1.45 23.76
N GLY A 190 -7.15 2.41 23.13
CA GLY A 190 -7.76 3.39 22.21
C GLY A 190 -8.42 2.73 21.01
N GLN A 191 -9.54 3.29 20.57
CA GLN A 191 -10.38 2.73 19.51
C GLN A 191 -10.50 3.67 18.31
N VAL A 192 -10.43 4.96 18.53
CA VAL A 192 -10.60 6.03 17.54
C VAL A 192 -9.61 7.15 17.81
N ASN A 193 -9.55 8.16 16.94
CA ASN A 193 -8.71 9.34 17.19
C ASN A 193 -9.10 10.05 18.50
N GLU A 194 -8.11 10.54 19.26
CA GLU A 194 -8.33 11.38 20.43
C GLU A 194 -8.78 12.77 20.00
N SER A 195 -10.05 13.08 20.18
CA SER A 195 -10.64 14.34 19.75
C SER A 195 -12.00 14.57 20.44
N GLU A 196 -12.66 15.69 20.09
CA GLU A 196 -14.05 15.93 20.51
C GLU A 196 -15.00 14.82 20.02
N VAL A 197 -14.70 14.17 18.88
CA VAL A 197 -15.50 13.04 18.35
C VAL A 197 -15.43 11.86 19.29
N SER A 198 -14.26 11.44 19.74
CA SER A 198 -14.10 10.32 20.67
C SER A 198 -14.80 10.56 21.99
N VAL A 199 -14.71 11.79 22.53
CA VAL A 199 -15.40 12.18 23.76
C VAL A 199 -16.91 12.10 23.60
N ARG A 200 -17.47 12.60 22.50
CA ARG A 200 -18.91 12.52 22.22
C ARG A 200 -19.42 11.09 22.03
N MET A 201 -18.59 10.23 21.48
CA MET A 201 -18.90 8.81 21.29
C MET A 201 -18.74 7.98 22.58
N GLY A 202 -18.08 8.54 23.62
CA GLY A 202 -17.70 7.78 24.82
C GLY A 202 -16.60 6.76 24.55
N MET A 203 -15.82 6.90 23.45
CA MET A 203 -14.77 5.98 23.06
C MET A 203 -13.39 6.44 23.55
N LYS A 204 -12.51 5.50 23.87
CA LYS A 204 -11.11 5.81 24.20
C LYS A 204 -10.39 6.31 22.96
N GLY A 205 -9.75 7.46 23.07
CA GLY A 205 -8.97 8.08 22.01
C GLY A 205 -7.56 7.52 21.89
N ILE A 206 -7.00 7.57 20.67
CA ILE A 206 -5.59 7.30 20.34
C ILE A 206 -4.95 8.64 20.02
N THR A 207 -4.07 9.10 20.88
CA THR A 207 -3.41 10.41 20.73
C THR A 207 -2.44 10.44 19.55
N ASN A 208 -2.34 11.58 18.85
CA ASN A 208 -1.33 11.83 17.80
C ASN A 208 0.10 11.64 18.34
N LEU A 209 0.33 11.97 19.63
CA LEU A 209 1.62 11.77 20.30
C LEU A 209 2.14 10.33 20.16
N SER A 210 1.24 9.34 20.15
CA SER A 210 1.63 7.92 20.00
C SER A 210 2.38 7.66 18.70
N GLU A 211 2.07 8.40 17.63
CA GLU A 211 2.71 8.27 16.32
C GLU A 211 3.96 9.15 16.20
N TYR A 212 3.82 10.47 16.35
CA TYR A 212 4.93 11.37 16.04
C TYR A 212 6.12 11.26 16.99
N SER A 213 5.92 10.82 18.25
CA SER A 213 7.04 10.54 19.17
C SER A 213 7.91 9.39 18.67
N MET A 214 7.30 8.37 18.07
CA MET A 214 8.01 7.23 17.49
C MET A 214 8.66 7.60 16.15
N VAL A 215 8.01 8.42 15.32
CA VAL A 215 8.62 8.99 14.11
C VAL A 215 9.89 9.77 14.48
N GLN A 216 9.83 10.64 15.48
CA GLN A 216 10.99 11.39 15.93
C GLN A 216 12.11 10.47 16.42
N ARG A 217 11.80 9.47 17.27
CA ARG A 217 12.75 8.47 17.74
C ARG A 217 13.45 7.76 16.58
N ASP A 218 12.67 7.26 15.62
CA ASP A 218 13.18 6.46 14.52
C ASP A 218 14.05 7.27 13.55
N ILE A 219 13.71 8.56 13.35
CA ILE A 219 14.55 9.52 12.61
C ILE A 219 15.91 9.71 13.29
N GLU A 220 15.94 9.88 14.61
CA GLU A 220 17.22 10.03 15.34
C GLU A 220 18.06 8.75 15.28
N LEU A 221 17.44 7.56 15.33
CA LEU A 221 18.13 6.30 15.14
C LEU A 221 18.69 6.16 13.72
N LEU A 222 17.90 6.53 12.70
CA LEU A 222 18.36 6.54 11.30
C LEU A 222 19.52 7.52 11.10
N LYS A 223 19.45 8.70 11.70
CA LYS A 223 20.52 9.72 11.64
C LYS A 223 21.83 9.20 12.24
N TYR A 224 21.74 8.45 13.32
CA TYR A 224 22.90 7.85 14.00
C TYR A 224 23.50 6.67 13.22
N THR A 225 22.63 5.78 12.67
CA THR A 225 23.08 4.53 12.05
C THR A 225 23.36 4.66 10.56
N GLY A 226 22.68 5.57 9.86
CA GLY A 226 22.53 5.52 8.40
C GLY A 226 21.56 4.41 7.96
N GLY A 227 21.61 3.99 6.69
CA GLY A 227 20.75 2.96 6.14
C GLY A 227 19.50 3.53 5.48
N LYS A 228 18.45 2.71 5.39
CA LYS A 228 17.18 3.04 4.73
C LYS A 228 16.00 2.75 5.65
N LEU A 229 15.12 3.72 5.82
CA LEU A 229 13.91 3.57 6.63
C LEU A 229 12.68 4.03 5.84
N HIS A 230 11.63 3.22 5.85
CA HIS A 230 10.33 3.60 5.34
C HIS A 230 9.29 3.59 6.46
N PHE A 231 8.61 4.71 6.65
CA PHE A 231 7.45 4.80 7.52
C PHE A 231 6.18 4.44 6.76
N VAL A 232 5.50 3.38 7.15
CA VAL A 232 4.22 3.00 6.53
C VAL A 232 3.06 3.49 7.38
N GLY A 233 2.04 4.08 6.73
CA GLY A 233 0.80 4.47 7.38
C GLY A 233 0.90 5.71 8.27
N ILE A 234 1.67 6.71 7.86
CA ILE A 234 1.69 8.02 8.54
C ILE A 234 0.30 8.66 8.45
N SER A 235 -0.18 9.18 9.57
CA SER A 235 -1.55 9.71 9.69
C SER A 235 -1.66 11.10 10.31
N THR A 236 -0.59 11.64 10.91
CA THR A 236 -0.63 12.91 11.66
C THR A 236 0.18 14.03 10.98
N SER A 237 -0.26 15.27 11.13
CA SER A 237 0.42 16.46 10.61
C SER A 237 1.81 16.64 11.20
N GLU A 238 1.97 16.35 12.49
CA GLU A 238 3.26 16.46 13.20
C GLU A 238 4.28 15.45 12.62
N SER A 239 3.84 14.23 12.29
CA SER A 239 4.70 13.24 11.63
C SER A 239 5.18 13.71 10.26
N ILE A 240 4.28 14.30 9.46
CA ILE A 240 4.63 14.89 8.16
C ILE A 240 5.70 15.97 8.31
N ASP A 241 5.57 16.85 9.29
CA ASP A 241 6.56 17.91 9.55
C ASP A 241 7.93 17.36 9.97
N LEU A 242 7.97 16.32 10.80
CA LEU A 242 9.20 15.64 11.18
C LEU A 242 9.89 14.97 9.99
N ILE A 243 9.13 14.25 9.14
CA ILE A 243 9.67 13.59 7.95
C ILE A 243 10.16 14.62 6.92
N ARG A 244 9.42 15.73 6.74
CA ARG A 244 9.83 16.83 5.84
C ARG A 244 11.19 17.41 6.27
N LYS A 245 11.41 17.64 7.56
CA LYS A 245 12.70 18.08 8.12
C LYS A 245 13.81 17.06 7.90
N ALA A 246 13.54 15.78 8.17
CA ALA A 246 14.50 14.69 7.95
C ALA A 246 14.93 14.58 6.47
N LYS A 247 14.00 14.71 5.52
CA LYS A 247 14.31 14.76 4.10
C LYS A 247 15.13 15.98 3.70
N ALA A 248 14.85 17.15 4.28
CA ALA A 248 15.66 18.36 4.07
C ALA A 248 17.11 18.20 4.58
N GLU A 249 17.31 17.39 5.62
CA GLU A 249 18.63 16.96 6.11
C GLU A 249 19.28 15.86 5.25
N LYS A 250 18.62 15.43 4.17
CA LYS A 250 19.05 14.36 3.24
C LYS A 250 19.20 12.99 3.89
N LEU A 251 18.44 12.69 4.92
CA LEU A 251 18.35 11.35 5.46
C LEU A 251 17.63 10.44 4.45
N ASN A 252 18.03 9.19 4.40
CA ASN A 252 17.42 8.19 3.52
C ASN A 252 16.14 7.64 4.15
N VAL A 253 15.15 8.52 4.26
CA VAL A 253 13.83 8.26 4.82
C VAL A 253 12.75 8.46 3.76
N THR A 254 11.80 7.54 3.72
CA THR A 254 10.60 7.63 2.90
C THR A 254 9.37 7.34 3.74
N CYS A 255 8.19 7.75 3.26
CA CYS A 255 6.94 7.40 3.94
C CYS A 255 5.79 7.17 2.96
N SER A 256 4.81 6.37 3.42
CA SER A 256 3.53 6.20 2.78
C SER A 256 2.38 6.55 3.71
N VAL A 257 1.27 6.94 3.12
CA VAL A 257 -0.01 7.14 3.78
C VAL A 257 -1.01 6.12 3.24
N PHE A 258 -2.07 5.83 3.98
CA PHE A 258 -3.10 4.91 3.50
C PHE A 258 -4.22 5.64 2.76
N VAL A 259 -4.83 4.95 1.78
CA VAL A 259 -5.93 5.48 0.96
C VAL A 259 -7.04 6.08 1.82
N HIS A 260 -7.50 5.35 2.83
CA HIS A 260 -8.62 5.76 3.67
C HIS A 260 -8.31 7.01 4.52
N HIS A 261 -7.05 7.27 4.90
CA HIS A 261 -6.67 8.52 5.57
C HIS A 261 -6.74 9.75 4.66
N LEU A 262 -6.65 9.55 3.34
CA LEU A 262 -6.80 10.63 2.37
C LEU A 262 -8.27 10.92 2.02
N VAL A 263 -9.14 9.91 2.08
CA VAL A 263 -10.53 10.04 1.60
C VAL A 263 -11.55 10.21 2.71
N SER A 264 -11.24 9.75 3.93
CA SER A 264 -12.12 9.79 5.11
C SER A 264 -11.44 10.51 6.27
N ASP A 265 -12.21 11.02 7.20
CA ASP A 265 -11.74 11.63 8.46
C ASP A 265 -12.50 11.02 9.66
N GLU A 266 -12.14 11.42 10.88
CA GLU A 266 -12.70 10.90 12.13
C GLU A 266 -14.22 11.05 12.26
N ASN A 267 -14.88 11.87 11.44
CA ASN A 267 -16.33 12.02 11.49
C ASN A 267 -17.07 10.79 10.97
N GLU A 268 -16.41 9.95 10.16
CA GLU A 268 -17.02 8.73 9.61
C GLU A 268 -17.33 7.68 10.68
N VAL A 269 -16.59 7.67 11.80
CA VAL A 269 -16.81 6.69 12.89
C VAL A 269 -18.02 7.00 13.75
N LYS A 270 -18.64 8.19 13.64
CA LYS A 270 -19.77 8.64 14.50
C LYS A 270 -20.98 7.71 14.51
N ASN A 271 -21.17 6.93 13.45
CA ASN A 271 -22.26 5.98 13.33
C ASN A 271 -21.90 4.57 13.83
N PHE A 272 -20.74 4.40 14.43
CA PHE A 272 -20.23 3.11 14.93
C PHE A 272 -20.12 2.03 13.83
N ASP A 273 -19.95 2.42 12.55
CA ASP A 273 -19.66 1.46 11.48
C ASP A 273 -18.23 0.94 11.67
N SER A 274 -18.12 -0.32 12.07
CA SER A 274 -16.85 -0.99 12.32
C SER A 274 -15.95 -1.07 11.08
N ASN A 275 -16.48 -0.93 9.86
CA ASN A 275 -15.68 -0.88 8.64
C ASN A 275 -14.75 0.34 8.58
N TYR A 276 -15.06 1.42 9.32
CA TYR A 276 -14.16 2.56 9.50
C TYR A 276 -13.16 2.41 10.65
N LYS A 277 -13.20 1.28 11.38
CA LYS A 277 -12.24 1.00 12.44
C LYS A 277 -10.92 0.52 11.84
N VAL A 278 -9.96 1.42 11.72
CA VAL A 278 -8.64 1.21 11.11
C VAL A 278 -7.53 1.65 12.08
N PHE A 279 -6.32 1.15 11.89
CA PHE A 279 -5.15 1.56 12.65
C PHE A 279 -3.98 1.92 11.71
N PRO A 280 -3.38 3.13 11.82
CA PRO A 280 -3.76 4.24 12.70
C PRO A 280 -5.22 4.67 12.51
N PRO A 281 -5.87 5.31 13.51
CA PRO A 281 -7.25 5.72 13.37
C PRO A 281 -7.41 6.82 12.32
N LEU A 282 -8.61 6.96 11.75
CA LEU A 282 -8.95 8.13 10.93
C LEU A 282 -8.76 9.39 11.78
N ARG A 283 -7.97 10.34 11.29
CA ARG A 283 -7.59 11.56 12.00
C ARG A 283 -8.51 12.72 11.65
N THR A 284 -8.17 13.89 12.13
CA THR A 284 -8.89 15.14 11.86
C THR A 284 -8.81 15.53 10.38
N LYS A 285 -9.65 16.49 9.96
CA LYS A 285 -9.55 17.10 8.62
C LYS A 285 -8.25 17.85 8.43
N ASP A 286 -7.69 18.44 9.47
CA ASP A 286 -6.42 19.17 9.39
C ASP A 286 -5.27 18.18 9.17
N ASP A 287 -5.28 17.03 9.84
CA ASP A 287 -4.33 15.94 9.56
C ASP A 287 -4.48 15.43 8.10
N GLN A 288 -5.72 15.16 7.67
CA GLN A 288 -5.99 14.73 6.29
C GLN A 288 -5.43 15.74 5.28
N GLN A 289 -5.63 17.04 5.50
CA GLN A 289 -5.12 18.08 4.61
C GLN A 289 -3.57 18.11 4.62
N ALA A 290 -2.94 17.93 5.78
CA ALA A 290 -1.48 17.84 5.87
C ALA A 290 -0.91 16.65 5.10
N LEU A 291 -1.59 15.49 5.09
CA LEU A 291 -1.22 14.36 4.26
C LEU A 291 -1.31 14.71 2.77
N ILE A 292 -2.38 15.36 2.33
CA ILE A 292 -2.58 15.78 0.92
C ILE A 292 -1.48 16.78 0.50
N GLU A 293 -1.16 17.77 1.33
CA GLU A 293 -0.04 18.68 1.06
C GLU A 293 1.31 17.94 1.01
N GLY A 294 1.50 16.94 1.88
CA GLY A 294 2.67 16.06 1.84
C GLY A 294 2.80 15.26 0.54
N LEU A 295 1.68 14.86 -0.10
CA LEU A 295 1.71 14.27 -1.44
C LEU A 295 2.15 15.27 -2.51
N LYS A 296 1.71 16.52 -2.40
CA LYS A 296 2.02 17.58 -3.38
C LYS A 296 3.49 17.99 -3.33
N ASP A 297 4.02 18.21 -2.14
CA ASP A 297 5.39 18.71 -1.92
C ASP A 297 6.45 17.59 -1.97
N GLY A 298 6.04 16.31 -2.01
CA GLY A 298 6.93 15.14 -2.07
C GLY A 298 7.46 14.69 -0.71
N THR A 299 6.92 15.21 0.40
CA THR A 299 7.18 14.67 1.74
C THR A 299 6.66 13.24 1.85
N VAL A 300 5.45 12.99 1.33
CA VAL A 300 4.89 11.64 1.19
C VAL A 300 5.30 11.06 -0.16
N ASP A 301 5.94 9.90 -0.13
CA ASP A 301 6.51 9.26 -1.33
C ASP A 301 5.50 8.43 -2.10
N CYS A 302 4.63 7.70 -1.41
CA CYS A 302 3.65 6.82 -2.04
C CYS A 302 2.39 6.63 -1.19
N VAL A 303 1.41 5.97 -1.79
CA VAL A 303 0.14 5.60 -1.13
C VAL A 303 0.01 4.09 -1.13
N SER A 304 -0.36 3.51 0.01
CA SER A 304 -0.64 2.08 0.19
C SER A 304 -2.10 1.86 0.55
N THR A 305 -2.63 0.68 0.25
CA THR A 305 -4.05 0.39 0.49
C THR A 305 -4.35 0.02 1.94
N GLN A 306 -3.37 -0.49 2.67
CA GLN A 306 -3.57 -1.20 3.93
C GLN A 306 -4.60 -2.34 3.78
N HIS A 307 -4.49 -3.11 2.72
CA HIS A 307 -5.39 -4.23 2.50
C HIS A 307 -5.24 -5.27 3.63
N THR A 308 -6.19 -5.25 4.56
CA THR A 308 -6.23 -6.10 5.76
C THR A 308 -7.57 -6.80 5.82
N PRO A 309 -7.69 -7.95 5.14
CA PRO A 309 -8.92 -8.73 5.09
C PRO A 309 -9.27 -9.32 6.46
N LEU A 310 -10.52 -9.12 6.87
CA LEU A 310 -11.13 -9.65 8.09
C LEU A 310 -12.43 -10.33 7.73
N ASN A 311 -12.76 -11.43 8.42
CA ASN A 311 -14.02 -12.08 8.18
C ASN A 311 -15.20 -11.34 8.86
N ILE A 312 -16.42 -11.77 8.57
CA ILE A 312 -17.61 -11.10 9.07
C ILE A 312 -17.73 -11.15 10.60
N ASP A 313 -17.27 -12.24 11.23
CA ASP A 313 -17.36 -12.42 12.68
C ASP A 313 -16.37 -11.54 13.45
N GLU A 314 -15.34 -11.05 12.78
CA GLU A 314 -14.33 -10.14 13.34
C GLU A 314 -14.72 -8.67 13.15
N LYS A 315 -15.63 -8.40 12.22
CA LYS A 315 -15.98 -7.04 11.82
C LYS A 315 -17.42 -6.64 12.07
N ASN A 316 -18.38 -7.55 11.92
CA ASN A 316 -19.81 -7.31 12.14
C ASN A 316 -20.21 -7.56 13.59
N VAL A 317 -19.50 -6.89 14.51
CA VAL A 317 -19.69 -6.91 15.95
C VAL A 317 -19.70 -5.48 16.46
N GLU A 318 -19.93 -5.28 17.76
CA GLU A 318 -19.88 -3.96 18.38
C GLU A 318 -18.56 -3.26 18.09
N PHE A 319 -18.61 -1.95 17.86
CA PHE A 319 -17.43 -1.18 17.41
C PHE A 319 -16.21 -1.36 18.32
N GLU A 320 -16.39 -1.45 19.65
CA GLU A 320 -15.28 -1.65 20.59
C GLU A 320 -14.59 -3.00 20.42
N VAL A 321 -15.35 -4.04 20.07
CA VAL A 321 -14.88 -5.43 19.95
C VAL A 321 -14.30 -5.70 18.55
N ALA A 322 -14.81 -5.00 17.53
CA ALA A 322 -14.39 -5.21 16.15
C ALA A 322 -12.88 -5.02 15.97
N ASP A 323 -12.25 -5.85 15.14
CA ASP A 323 -10.84 -5.74 14.80
C ASP A 323 -10.55 -4.55 13.89
N PHE A 324 -9.34 -4.01 14.01
CA PHE A 324 -8.82 -2.98 13.11
C PHE A 324 -8.46 -3.59 11.75
N GLY A 325 -9.00 -3.04 10.68
CA GLY A 325 -8.66 -3.49 9.32
C GLY A 325 -9.69 -3.09 8.28
N ILE A 326 -9.21 -2.98 7.05
CA ILE A 326 -9.98 -2.59 5.87
C ILE A 326 -9.43 -3.29 4.63
N ILE A 327 -10.29 -3.69 3.69
CA ILE A 327 -9.84 -4.07 2.35
C ILE A 327 -9.81 -2.85 1.45
N GLY A 328 -8.75 -2.68 0.64
CA GLY A 328 -8.54 -1.46 -0.13
C GLY A 328 -8.12 -1.66 -1.59
N LEU A 329 -7.56 -2.82 -1.99
CA LEU A 329 -6.96 -3.02 -3.31
C LEU A 329 -7.91 -2.64 -4.46
N GLU A 330 -9.14 -3.13 -4.46
CA GLU A 330 -10.07 -2.99 -5.59
C GLU A 330 -10.69 -1.59 -5.72
N THR A 331 -10.64 -0.77 -4.66
CA THR A 331 -11.27 0.57 -4.63
C THR A 331 -10.27 1.72 -4.63
N ALA A 332 -9.00 1.44 -4.36
CA ALA A 332 -7.95 2.44 -4.14
C ALA A 332 -7.87 3.51 -5.24
N PHE A 333 -7.74 3.09 -6.50
CA PHE A 333 -7.60 4.02 -7.62
C PHE A 333 -8.83 4.92 -7.77
N GLY A 334 -10.03 4.34 -7.73
CA GLY A 334 -11.27 5.11 -7.90
C GLY A 334 -11.53 6.11 -6.77
N LEU A 335 -11.18 5.74 -5.52
CA LEU A 335 -11.27 6.62 -4.36
C LEU A 335 -10.27 7.78 -4.45
N LEU A 336 -8.99 7.44 -4.70
CA LEU A 336 -7.91 8.42 -4.78
C LEU A 336 -8.11 9.40 -5.92
N HIS A 337 -8.44 8.91 -7.11
CA HIS A 337 -8.68 9.79 -8.25
C HIS A 337 -9.84 10.75 -7.98
N LYS A 338 -10.98 10.25 -7.50
CA LYS A 338 -12.14 11.08 -7.14
C LYS A 338 -11.78 12.17 -6.11
N LYS A 339 -10.96 11.82 -5.09
CA LYS A 339 -10.56 12.75 -4.02
C LYS A 339 -9.55 13.78 -4.49
N LEU A 340 -8.60 13.37 -5.34
CA LEU A 340 -7.39 14.14 -5.63
C LEU A 340 -7.36 14.73 -7.05
N GLU A 341 -8.39 14.54 -7.89
CA GLU A 341 -8.39 14.97 -9.31
C GLU A 341 -8.14 16.48 -9.50
N ASN A 342 -8.51 17.31 -8.52
CA ASN A 342 -8.27 18.75 -8.52
C ASN A 342 -7.05 19.18 -7.69
N GLU A 343 -6.37 18.23 -7.03
CA GLU A 343 -5.26 18.48 -6.12
C GLU A 343 -3.91 18.12 -6.74
N ILE A 344 -3.85 17.04 -7.51
CA ILE A 344 -2.62 16.55 -8.16
C ILE A 344 -2.89 16.12 -9.61
N SER A 345 -1.85 16.11 -10.44
CA SER A 345 -1.97 15.64 -11.82
C SER A 345 -2.09 14.10 -11.90
N LYS A 346 -2.58 13.61 -13.05
CA LYS A 346 -2.64 12.16 -13.35
C LYS A 346 -1.25 11.52 -13.26
N GLU A 347 -0.23 12.19 -13.76
CA GLU A 347 1.16 11.74 -13.70
C GLU A 347 1.66 11.61 -12.26
N LYS A 348 1.32 12.59 -11.40
CA LYS A 348 1.69 12.53 -9.98
C LYS A 348 0.99 11.36 -9.29
N LEU A 349 -0.29 11.11 -9.59
CA LEU A 349 -1.01 9.96 -9.05
C LEU A 349 -0.34 8.63 -9.47
N MET A 350 0.11 8.52 -10.72
CA MET A 350 0.86 7.33 -11.19
C MET A 350 2.20 7.17 -10.48
N GLU A 351 2.92 8.26 -10.25
CA GLU A 351 4.16 8.22 -9.46
C GLU A 351 3.91 7.64 -8.06
N LEU A 352 2.87 8.13 -7.37
CA LEU A 352 2.51 7.72 -6.01
C LEU A 352 2.06 6.26 -5.89
N LEU A 353 1.42 5.72 -6.93
CA LEU A 353 0.88 4.36 -6.93
C LEU A 353 1.80 3.33 -7.63
N SER A 354 2.74 3.75 -8.45
CA SER A 354 3.54 2.83 -9.27
C SER A 354 5.04 3.06 -9.15
N ALA A 355 5.57 4.18 -9.65
CA ALA A 355 7.00 4.40 -9.77
C ALA A 355 7.70 4.54 -8.43
N ASN A 356 7.14 5.34 -7.52
CA ASN A 356 7.75 5.62 -6.23
C ASN A 356 7.78 4.39 -5.30
N PRO A 357 6.67 3.63 -5.08
CA PRO A 357 6.76 2.45 -4.25
C PRO A 357 7.74 1.42 -4.79
N ARG A 358 7.83 1.22 -6.12
CA ARG A 358 8.87 0.36 -6.72
C ARG A 358 10.28 0.84 -6.44
N LYS A 359 10.51 2.16 -6.55
CA LYS A 359 11.82 2.74 -6.25
C LYS A 359 12.24 2.49 -4.79
N ILE A 360 11.30 2.60 -3.85
CA ILE A 360 11.56 2.36 -2.41
C ILE A 360 12.07 0.94 -2.18
N ILE A 361 11.52 -0.04 -2.87
CA ILE A 361 11.89 -1.46 -2.76
C ILE A 361 12.88 -1.94 -3.82
N ASN A 362 13.56 -1.03 -4.51
CA ASN A 362 14.54 -1.34 -5.57
C ASN A 362 13.99 -2.25 -6.69
N GLN A 363 12.72 -2.06 -7.07
CA GLN A 363 12.06 -2.80 -8.16
C GLN A 363 11.80 -1.89 -9.37
N THR A 364 11.70 -2.50 -10.54
CA THR A 364 11.31 -1.83 -11.79
C THR A 364 10.15 -2.56 -12.42
N ALA A 365 9.24 -1.83 -13.08
CA ALA A 365 8.17 -2.44 -13.86
C ALA A 365 8.75 -3.18 -15.07
N SER A 366 8.24 -4.37 -15.35
CA SER A 366 8.54 -5.13 -16.56
C SER A 366 7.56 -4.79 -17.69
N THR A 367 7.78 -5.29 -18.89
CA THR A 367 6.85 -5.13 -20.03
C THR A 367 5.51 -5.87 -19.84
N ALA A 368 5.41 -6.72 -18.81
CA ALA A 368 4.17 -7.37 -18.39
C ALA A 368 3.42 -6.58 -17.31
N ASP A 369 4.08 -5.61 -16.65
CA ASP A 369 3.52 -4.82 -15.56
C ASP A 369 2.85 -3.55 -16.10
N PHE A 370 1.75 -3.69 -16.82
CA PHE A 370 0.99 -2.56 -17.34
C PHE A 370 -0.50 -2.69 -17.01
N ILE A 371 -1.17 -1.55 -17.02
CA ILE A 371 -2.62 -1.45 -16.82
C ILE A 371 -3.23 -0.47 -17.81
N ILE A 372 -4.52 -0.65 -18.07
CA ILE A 372 -5.31 0.28 -18.86
C ILE A 372 -6.28 1.01 -17.91
N LEU A 373 -6.23 2.33 -17.93
CA LEU A 373 -6.99 3.21 -17.05
C LEU A 373 -7.97 4.07 -17.84
N ASN A 374 -9.17 4.25 -17.29
CA ASN A 374 -10.08 5.31 -17.71
C ASN A 374 -10.37 6.20 -16.50
N PHE A 375 -9.96 7.47 -16.56
CA PHE A 375 -10.11 8.42 -15.46
C PHE A 375 -11.51 9.02 -15.36
N ASP A 376 -12.29 9.01 -16.45
CA ASP A 376 -13.59 9.68 -16.51
C ASP A 376 -14.75 8.74 -16.17
N GLU A 377 -14.49 7.42 -16.08
CA GLU A 377 -15.53 6.43 -15.79
C GLU A 377 -15.98 6.50 -14.33
N GLU A 378 -17.26 6.78 -14.13
CA GLU A 378 -17.92 6.66 -12.83
C GLU A 378 -18.50 5.24 -12.67
N TRP A 379 -18.28 4.65 -11.52
CA TRP A 379 -18.72 3.30 -11.25
C TRP A 379 -18.90 3.05 -9.75
N MET A 380 -19.40 1.89 -9.41
CA MET A 380 -19.50 1.39 -8.03
C MET A 380 -18.98 -0.05 -8.00
N LEU A 381 -18.43 -0.46 -6.87
CA LEU A 381 -18.07 -1.86 -6.62
C LEU A 381 -19.17 -2.53 -5.78
N PRO A 382 -20.09 -3.30 -6.40
CA PRO A 382 -21.07 -4.07 -5.65
C PRO A 382 -20.38 -5.20 -4.88
N GLU A 383 -20.83 -5.48 -3.68
CA GLU A 383 -20.29 -6.53 -2.83
C GLU A 383 -20.15 -7.89 -3.53
N LYS A 384 -21.12 -8.27 -4.37
CA LYS A 384 -21.11 -9.51 -5.15
C LYS A 384 -19.98 -9.61 -6.19
N ASN A 385 -19.36 -8.47 -6.56
CA ASN A 385 -18.32 -8.40 -7.59
C ASN A 385 -16.90 -8.35 -7.00
N ILE A 386 -16.79 -8.23 -5.70
CA ILE A 386 -15.50 -8.24 -4.98
C ILE A 386 -14.74 -9.54 -5.23
N LYS A 387 -13.43 -9.43 -5.45
CA LYS A 387 -12.51 -10.55 -5.66
C LYS A 387 -11.86 -11.03 -4.38
N SER A 388 -11.62 -10.13 -3.42
CA SER A 388 -11.22 -10.51 -2.05
C SER A 388 -12.25 -11.46 -1.44
N LYS A 389 -11.80 -12.37 -0.56
CA LYS A 389 -12.71 -13.21 0.24
C LYS A 389 -13.46 -12.38 1.28
N SER A 390 -12.85 -11.33 1.79
CA SER A 390 -13.41 -10.46 2.85
C SER A 390 -14.26 -9.32 2.28
N ARG A 391 -15.06 -8.69 3.14
CA ARG A 391 -16.02 -7.64 2.79
C ARG A 391 -15.91 -6.39 3.67
N ASN A 392 -14.90 -6.31 4.53
CA ASN A 392 -14.70 -5.26 5.52
C ASN A 392 -14.22 -3.95 4.87
N SER A 393 -15.12 -3.28 4.16
CA SER A 393 -14.87 -1.96 3.57
C SER A 393 -16.13 -1.10 3.58
N PRO A 394 -16.05 0.16 4.03
CA PRO A 394 -17.17 1.09 3.97
C PRO A 394 -17.39 1.67 2.56
N TYR A 395 -16.48 1.39 1.63
CA TYR A 395 -16.51 1.95 0.29
C TYR A 395 -17.24 1.08 -0.74
N LEU A 396 -17.80 -0.06 -0.31
CA LEU A 396 -18.65 -0.88 -1.17
C LEU A 396 -19.94 -0.16 -1.50
N ASN A 397 -20.41 -0.33 -2.74
CA ASN A 397 -21.61 0.35 -3.26
C ASN A 397 -21.56 1.89 -3.19
N THR A 398 -20.36 2.47 -3.02
CA THR A 398 -20.18 3.94 -3.07
C THR A 398 -19.72 4.38 -4.46
N PRO A 399 -20.04 5.62 -4.88
CA PRO A 399 -19.58 6.15 -6.18
C PRO A 399 -18.07 6.33 -6.21
N LEU A 400 -17.43 5.70 -7.18
CA LEU A 400 -16.01 5.79 -7.50
C LEU A 400 -15.81 6.49 -8.84
N LYS A 401 -14.68 7.16 -9.06
CA LYS A 401 -14.32 7.78 -10.33
C LYS A 401 -12.93 7.35 -10.76
N GLY A 402 -12.82 6.93 -12.01
CA GLY A 402 -11.61 6.29 -12.51
C GLY A 402 -11.64 4.77 -12.31
N LYS A 403 -11.39 4.02 -13.40
CA LYS A 403 -11.49 2.56 -13.40
C LYS A 403 -10.32 1.92 -14.12
N VAL A 404 -9.82 0.84 -13.55
CA VAL A 404 -8.92 -0.09 -14.21
C VAL A 404 -9.74 -0.95 -15.16
N LYS A 405 -9.30 -1.07 -16.42
CA LYS A 405 -10.00 -1.80 -17.49
C LYS A 405 -9.38 -3.17 -17.76
N ALA A 406 -8.07 -3.29 -17.67
CA ALA A 406 -7.27 -4.50 -17.89
C ALA A 406 -5.88 -4.33 -17.28
#